data_68c94f9abd3dab589768fb9ad38ca95d
#
_entry.id   68c94f9abd3dab589768fb9ad38ca95d
#
_cell.length_a   1.000
_cell.length_b   1.000
_cell.length_c   1.000
_cell.angle_alpha   90.00
_cell.angle_beta   90.00
_cell.angle_gamma   90.00
#
_symmetry.space_group_name_H-M   'P 1'
#
loop_
_entity.id
_entity.type
_entity.pdbx_description
1 polymer ?
#
loop_
_entity_poly.entity_id
_entity_poly.type
_entity_poly.pdbx_seq_one_letter_code
_entity_poly.pdbx_strand_id
1 'polypeptide(L)'
;FKISLMKINKIVASLTFLVLMAVSCATNPFTGKKTLALIPNSQLFPTSFAQYNQVISEGKVVTGTQQSEMIKRVGQRIAVAAERWLNANGKPGYLNDYKWEYNLIQEDVVNAWCMPGGKIAFYTGILPVAENETAIAVIMGHEVAHALANHGQQRMSASILQQAGAVGLNVALQDDENIALYNQAYGIGTNIGGMLPFSRSHETEADRIGLYLTAI
;
A
#
# COMPACT_ATOMS: atom_id res chain seq x y z
N PHE A 1 -20.02 9.53 42.77
CA PHE A 1 -20.76 9.08 41.55
C PHE A 1 -20.03 9.48 40.24
N LYS A 2 -19.55 10.71 40.09
CA LYS A 2 -18.80 11.18 38.89
C LYS A 2 -17.51 10.41 38.60
N ILE A 3 -16.74 10.03 39.63
CA ILE A 3 -15.46 9.31 39.50
C ILE A 3 -15.69 7.88 38.98
N SER A 4 -16.78 7.22 39.41
CA SER A 4 -17.14 5.87 38.92
C SER A 4 -17.55 5.91 37.44
N LEU A 5 -18.31 6.90 37.00
CA LEU A 5 -18.76 7.06 35.63
C LEU A 5 -17.56 7.31 34.66
N MET A 6 -16.60 8.15 35.07
CA MET A 6 -15.36 8.40 34.32
C MET A 6 -14.49 7.14 34.17
N LYS A 7 -14.40 6.30 35.20
CA LYS A 7 -13.66 5.01 35.11
C LYS A 7 -14.35 4.04 34.16
N ILE A 8 -15.68 3.93 34.21
CA ILE A 8 -16.47 3.06 33.33
C ILE A 8 -16.31 3.51 31.88
N ASN A 9 -16.41 4.81 31.59
CA ASN A 9 -16.21 5.33 30.23
C ASN A 9 -14.80 5.05 29.69
N LYS A 10 -13.76 5.14 30.52
CA LYS A 10 -12.39 4.79 30.12
C LYS A 10 -12.25 3.30 29.81
N ILE A 11 -12.86 2.43 30.62
CA ILE A 11 -12.83 0.96 30.39
C ILE A 11 -13.59 0.61 29.12
N VAL A 12 -14.78 1.19 28.91
CA VAL A 12 -15.57 0.97 27.69
C VAL A 12 -14.81 1.46 26.46
N ALA A 13 -14.22 2.66 26.50
CA ALA A 13 -13.42 3.18 25.41
C ALA A 13 -12.21 2.29 25.09
N SER A 14 -11.53 1.77 26.13
CA SER A 14 -10.39 0.87 25.98
C SER A 14 -10.79 -0.48 25.38
N LEU A 15 -11.92 -1.04 25.82
CA LEU A 15 -12.49 -2.29 25.29
C LEU A 15 -12.95 -2.12 23.83
N THR A 16 -13.60 -1.01 23.52
CA THR A 16 -14.03 -0.69 22.14
C THR A 16 -12.82 -0.54 21.21
N PHE A 17 -11.76 0.12 21.68
CA PHE A 17 -10.50 0.25 20.94
C PHE A 17 -9.84 -1.11 20.68
N LEU A 18 -9.78 -1.99 21.70
CA LEU A 18 -9.24 -3.34 21.59
C LEU A 18 -10.04 -4.20 20.60
N VAL A 19 -11.36 -4.12 20.63
CA VAL A 19 -12.24 -4.84 19.69
C VAL A 19 -12.04 -4.32 18.26
N LEU A 20 -11.96 -3.01 18.05
CA LEU A 20 -11.68 -2.41 16.74
C LEU A 20 -10.32 -2.87 16.19
N MET A 21 -9.29 -2.95 17.03
CA MET A 21 -7.97 -3.45 16.63
C MET A 21 -7.98 -4.94 16.27
N ALA A 22 -8.78 -5.76 16.95
CA ALA A 22 -8.88 -7.20 16.67
C ALA A 22 -9.56 -7.51 15.33
N VAL A 23 -10.48 -6.65 14.88
CA VAL A 23 -11.24 -6.82 13.62
C VAL A 23 -10.48 -6.26 12.41
N SER A 24 -9.46 -5.44 12.62
CA SER A 24 -8.74 -4.72 11.56
C SER A 24 -7.53 -5.47 11.00
N CYS A 25 -7.51 -6.81 11.04
CA CYS A 25 -6.42 -7.62 10.50
C CYS A 25 -6.79 -8.22 9.14
N ALA A 26 -5.98 -7.94 8.12
CA ALA A 26 -5.97 -8.68 6.87
C ALA A 26 -4.86 -9.73 6.87
N THR A 27 -4.96 -10.74 6.01
CA THR A 27 -3.89 -11.72 5.82
C THR A 27 -3.28 -11.49 4.45
N ASN A 28 -1.96 -11.28 4.42
CA ASN A 28 -1.22 -11.20 3.17
C ASN A 28 -1.35 -12.56 2.44
N PRO A 29 -1.88 -12.58 1.20
CA PRO A 29 -2.16 -13.84 0.50
C PRO A 29 -0.90 -14.62 0.13
N PHE A 30 0.26 -13.95 -0.02
CA PHE A 30 1.52 -14.56 -0.41
C PHE A 30 2.34 -15.10 0.76
N THR A 31 2.30 -14.42 1.91
CA THR A 31 3.15 -14.78 3.05
C THR A 31 2.38 -15.39 4.21
N GLY A 32 1.05 -15.30 4.21
CA GLY A 32 0.20 -15.73 5.31
C GLY A 32 0.29 -14.82 6.55
N LYS A 33 1.12 -13.78 6.53
CA LYS A 33 1.26 -12.85 7.66
C LYS A 33 -0.01 -12.06 7.88
N LYS A 34 -0.39 -11.88 9.13
CA LYS A 34 -1.44 -10.94 9.51
C LYS A 34 -0.90 -9.52 9.49
N THR A 35 -1.63 -8.63 8.85
CA THR A 35 -1.27 -7.23 8.67
C THR A 35 -2.40 -6.33 9.14
N LEU A 36 -2.07 -5.15 9.60
CA LEU A 36 -3.06 -4.17 10.01
C LEU A 36 -3.74 -3.56 8.78
N ALA A 37 -5.06 -3.59 8.74
CA ALA A 37 -5.90 -3.12 7.64
C ALA A 37 -7.07 -2.28 8.17
N LEU A 38 -6.77 -1.07 8.70
CA LEU A 38 -7.79 -0.15 9.24
C LEU A 38 -8.75 0.37 8.17
N ILE A 39 -8.31 0.39 6.91
CA ILE A 39 -9.13 0.80 5.77
C ILE A 39 -9.37 -0.44 4.91
N PRO A 40 -10.61 -0.94 4.80
CA PRO A 40 -10.91 -2.11 3.96
C PRO A 40 -10.76 -1.79 2.47
N ASN A 41 -10.49 -2.81 1.65
CA ASN A 41 -10.34 -2.67 0.19
C ASN A 41 -11.59 -2.08 -0.47
N SER A 42 -12.78 -2.33 0.07
CA SER A 42 -14.04 -1.75 -0.40
C SER A 42 -14.09 -0.21 -0.35
N GLN A 43 -13.29 0.41 0.52
CA GLN A 43 -13.11 1.87 0.60
C GLN A 43 -11.85 2.33 -0.12
N LEU A 44 -10.78 1.53 -0.06
CA LEU A 44 -9.49 1.87 -0.64
C LEU A 44 -9.52 1.86 -2.17
N PHE A 45 -10.13 0.84 -2.80
CA PHE A 45 -10.13 0.69 -4.26
C PHE A 45 -10.86 1.84 -4.99
N PRO A 46 -12.09 2.25 -4.58
CA PRO A 46 -12.74 3.39 -5.22
C PRO A 46 -11.90 4.68 -5.16
N THR A 47 -11.26 4.95 -4.02
CA THR A 47 -10.37 6.10 -3.85
C THR A 47 -9.14 6.00 -4.75
N SER A 48 -8.51 4.83 -4.79
CA SER A 48 -7.39 4.52 -5.68
C SER A 48 -7.76 4.74 -7.15
N PHE A 49 -8.93 4.25 -7.58
CA PHE A 49 -9.40 4.41 -8.96
C PHE A 49 -9.68 5.87 -9.31
N ALA A 50 -10.25 6.64 -8.39
CA ALA A 50 -10.49 8.06 -8.61
C ALA A 50 -9.17 8.85 -8.74
N GLN A 51 -8.20 8.59 -7.87
CA GLN A 51 -6.86 9.19 -7.94
C GLN A 51 -6.12 8.80 -9.22
N TYR A 52 -6.19 7.52 -9.61
CA TYR A 52 -5.61 7.08 -10.87
C TYR A 52 -6.21 7.81 -12.06
N ASN A 53 -7.54 7.88 -12.15
CA ASN A 53 -8.24 8.57 -13.23
C ASN A 53 -7.86 10.05 -13.30
N GLN A 54 -7.64 10.70 -12.16
CA GLN A 54 -7.15 12.07 -12.13
C GLN A 54 -5.75 12.16 -12.76
N VAL A 55 -4.80 11.32 -12.34
CA VAL A 55 -3.45 11.29 -12.92
C VAL A 55 -3.49 11.05 -14.43
N ILE A 56 -4.32 10.11 -14.90
CA ILE A 56 -4.46 9.80 -16.32
C ILE A 56 -5.10 10.97 -17.11
N SER A 57 -6.04 11.69 -16.50
CA SER A 57 -6.69 12.85 -17.13
C SER A 57 -5.79 14.09 -17.23
N GLU A 58 -4.88 14.26 -16.27
CA GLU A 58 -3.93 15.36 -16.23
C GLU A 58 -2.64 15.03 -16.99
N GLY A 59 -2.28 13.75 -17.06
CA GLY A 59 -1.08 13.25 -17.70
C GLY A 59 -1.21 13.09 -19.21
N LYS A 60 -0.09 13.17 -19.93
CA LYS A 60 -0.05 12.87 -21.36
C LYS A 60 0.15 11.37 -21.57
N VAL A 61 -0.95 10.65 -21.73
CA VAL A 61 -0.92 9.19 -21.98
C VAL A 61 -0.42 8.88 -23.38
N VAL A 62 0.57 7.99 -23.46
CA VAL A 62 1.15 7.48 -24.71
C VAL A 62 0.37 6.24 -25.12
N THR A 63 -0.22 6.27 -26.33
CA THR A 63 -0.97 5.15 -26.88
C THR A 63 -0.48 4.80 -28.29
N GLY A 64 -0.69 3.54 -28.70
CA GLY A 64 -0.39 3.08 -30.07
C GLY A 64 1.09 3.01 -30.42
N THR A 65 1.98 3.10 -29.43
CA THR A 65 3.43 2.94 -29.63
C THR A 65 3.87 1.53 -29.20
N GLN A 66 5.01 1.08 -29.73
CA GLN A 66 5.62 -0.20 -29.32
C GLN A 66 5.83 -0.28 -27.80
N GLN A 67 6.24 0.83 -27.18
CA GLN A 67 6.46 0.92 -25.74
C GLN A 67 5.14 0.79 -24.96
N SER A 68 4.10 1.52 -25.34
CA SER A 68 2.80 1.43 -24.67
C SER A 68 2.18 0.04 -24.78
N GLU A 69 2.30 -0.60 -25.94
CA GLU A 69 1.82 -1.98 -26.13
C GLU A 69 2.66 -3.01 -25.36
N MET A 70 3.97 -2.78 -25.23
CA MET A 70 4.84 -3.60 -24.36
C MET A 70 4.40 -3.52 -22.91
N ILE A 71 4.16 -2.32 -22.35
CA ILE A 71 3.67 -2.14 -20.97
C ILE A 71 2.36 -2.90 -20.74
N LYS A 72 1.40 -2.79 -21.65
CA LYS A 72 0.12 -3.51 -21.56
C LYS A 72 0.31 -5.03 -21.60
N ARG A 73 1.10 -5.53 -22.54
CA ARG A 73 1.36 -6.97 -22.71
C ARG A 73 2.04 -7.55 -21.47
N VAL A 74 3.07 -6.89 -20.96
CA VAL A 74 3.76 -7.31 -19.74
C VAL A 74 2.82 -7.30 -18.55
N GLY A 75 2.04 -6.23 -18.37
CA GLY A 75 1.09 -6.11 -17.27
C GLY A 75 0.01 -7.20 -17.28
N GLN A 76 -0.52 -7.52 -18.46
CA GLN A 76 -1.49 -8.61 -18.62
C GLN A 76 -0.87 -9.97 -18.23
N ARG A 77 0.37 -10.23 -18.62
CA ARG A 77 1.08 -11.47 -18.25
C ARG A 77 1.31 -11.57 -16.74
N ILE A 78 1.73 -10.48 -16.10
CA ILE A 78 1.91 -10.42 -14.64
C ILE A 78 0.58 -10.63 -13.90
N ALA A 79 -0.52 -10.03 -14.37
CA ALA A 79 -1.85 -10.25 -13.79
C ALA A 79 -2.31 -11.71 -13.89
N VAL A 80 -2.08 -12.37 -15.04
CA VAL A 80 -2.36 -13.81 -15.22
C VAL A 80 -1.48 -14.67 -14.31
N ALA A 81 -0.20 -14.34 -14.16
CA ALA A 81 0.71 -15.04 -13.25
C ALA A 81 0.24 -14.92 -11.80
N ALA A 82 -0.19 -13.71 -11.37
CA ALA A 82 -0.74 -13.47 -10.04
C ALA A 82 -2.00 -14.32 -9.79
N GLU A 83 -2.92 -14.35 -10.74
CA GLU A 83 -4.16 -15.15 -10.64
C GLU A 83 -3.84 -16.65 -10.54
N ARG A 84 -2.95 -17.16 -11.41
CA ARG A 84 -2.51 -18.57 -11.36
C ARG A 84 -1.91 -18.94 -10.02
N TRP A 85 -1.02 -18.09 -9.51
CA TRP A 85 -0.38 -18.33 -8.22
C TRP A 85 -1.40 -18.35 -7.08
N LEU A 86 -2.29 -17.36 -7.03
CA LEU A 86 -3.33 -17.25 -6.01
C LEU A 86 -4.29 -18.44 -6.03
N ASN A 87 -4.73 -18.85 -7.21
CA ASN A 87 -5.62 -20.02 -7.37
C ASN A 87 -4.93 -21.30 -6.91
N ALA A 88 -3.66 -21.51 -7.27
CA ALA A 88 -2.86 -22.67 -6.86
C ALA A 88 -2.61 -22.70 -5.34
N ASN A 89 -2.63 -21.56 -4.67
CA ASN A 89 -2.42 -21.44 -3.23
C ASN A 89 -3.73 -21.26 -2.42
N GLY A 90 -4.87 -21.70 -2.98
CA GLY A 90 -6.16 -21.74 -2.28
C GLY A 90 -6.79 -20.37 -2.03
N LYS A 91 -6.52 -19.40 -2.89
CA LYS A 91 -7.06 -18.03 -2.85
C LYS A 91 -7.84 -17.67 -4.13
N PRO A 92 -8.73 -18.56 -4.64
CA PRO A 92 -9.52 -18.25 -5.83
C PRO A 92 -10.38 -17.00 -5.55
N GLY A 93 -10.51 -16.15 -6.56
CA GLY A 93 -11.33 -14.95 -6.46
C GLY A 93 -10.69 -13.76 -5.71
N TYR A 94 -9.46 -13.88 -5.21
CA TYR A 94 -8.77 -12.77 -4.55
C TYR A 94 -8.71 -11.50 -5.41
N LEU A 95 -8.62 -11.66 -6.73
CA LEU A 95 -8.51 -10.56 -7.68
C LEU A 95 -9.85 -10.08 -8.27
N ASN A 96 -11.00 -10.59 -7.81
CA ASN A 96 -12.31 -10.27 -8.40
C ASN A 96 -12.62 -8.76 -8.41
N ASP A 97 -12.17 -8.02 -7.40
CA ASP A 97 -12.40 -6.58 -7.28
C ASP A 97 -11.29 -5.74 -7.95
N TYR A 98 -10.25 -6.39 -8.49
CA TYR A 98 -9.19 -5.71 -9.22
C TYR A 98 -9.68 -5.25 -10.58
N LYS A 99 -9.33 -4.02 -10.96
CA LYS A 99 -9.65 -3.43 -12.27
C LYS A 99 -8.35 -3.04 -12.96
N TRP A 100 -7.68 -4.06 -13.49
CA TRP A 100 -6.37 -3.91 -14.12
C TRP A 100 -6.39 -2.86 -15.24
N GLU A 101 -5.45 -1.94 -15.18
CA GLU A 101 -5.24 -0.92 -16.19
C GLU A 101 -3.75 -0.57 -16.25
N TYR A 102 -3.23 -0.40 -17.47
CA TYR A 102 -1.81 -0.22 -17.73
C TYR A 102 -1.63 0.97 -18.65
N ASN A 103 -1.01 2.04 -18.15
CA ASN A 103 -0.77 3.23 -18.94
C ASN A 103 0.71 3.62 -18.92
N LEU A 104 1.19 4.13 -20.06
CA LEU A 104 2.48 4.80 -20.19
C LEU A 104 2.22 6.30 -20.27
N ILE A 105 2.83 7.07 -19.37
CA ILE A 105 2.69 8.53 -19.27
C ILE A 105 3.95 9.18 -19.81
N GLN A 106 3.81 10.15 -20.70
CA GLN A 106 4.92 10.90 -21.25
C GLN A 106 5.43 11.92 -20.23
N GLU A 107 6.42 11.51 -19.46
CA GLU A 107 7.10 12.36 -18.49
C GLU A 107 8.52 11.83 -18.29
N ASP A 108 9.51 12.73 -18.20
CA ASP A 108 10.92 12.37 -18.03
C ASP A 108 11.25 12.15 -16.53
N VAL A 109 10.52 11.22 -15.94
CA VAL A 109 10.70 10.76 -14.56
C VAL A 109 10.99 9.27 -14.57
N VAL A 110 12.04 8.85 -13.89
CA VAL A 110 12.40 7.43 -13.73
C VAL A 110 11.53 6.87 -12.62
N ASN A 111 10.30 6.48 -12.96
CA ASN A 111 9.34 5.95 -12.00
C ASN A 111 8.31 5.03 -12.67
N ALA A 112 7.77 4.12 -11.86
CA ALA A 112 6.57 3.33 -12.13
C ALA A 112 5.85 3.09 -10.81
N TRP A 113 4.56 2.78 -10.85
CA TRP A 113 3.79 2.45 -9.65
C TRP A 113 2.55 1.64 -9.97
N CYS A 114 2.09 0.89 -8.98
CA CYS A 114 0.81 0.19 -9.01
C CYS A 114 -0.02 0.59 -7.79
N MET A 115 -1.17 1.21 -8.03
CA MET A 115 -2.13 1.51 -6.96
C MET A 115 -2.94 0.28 -6.57
N PRO A 116 -3.49 0.25 -5.34
CA PRO A 116 -4.41 -0.79 -4.91
C PRO A 116 -5.54 -1.02 -5.90
N GLY A 117 -5.86 -2.30 -6.19
CA GLY A 117 -6.86 -2.68 -7.17
C GLY A 117 -6.36 -2.76 -8.61
N GLY A 118 -5.03 -2.67 -8.86
CA GLY A 118 -4.42 -3.02 -10.15
C GLY A 118 -4.32 -1.87 -11.16
N LYS A 119 -4.23 -0.63 -10.71
CA LYS A 119 -4.03 0.55 -11.56
C LYS A 119 -2.54 0.87 -11.68
N ILE A 120 -1.98 0.72 -12.87
CA ILE A 120 -0.54 0.75 -13.13
C ILE A 120 -0.20 1.88 -14.08
N ALA A 121 0.82 2.66 -13.72
CA ALA A 121 1.42 3.65 -14.60
C ALA A 121 2.94 3.49 -14.63
N PHE A 122 3.49 3.62 -15.83
CA PHE A 122 4.90 3.77 -16.12
C PHE A 122 5.13 5.15 -16.71
N TYR A 123 6.24 5.77 -16.38
CA TYR A 123 6.66 7.02 -17.00
C TYR A 123 7.71 6.74 -18.09
N THR A 124 7.71 7.55 -19.15
CA THR A 124 8.65 7.33 -20.26
C THR A 124 10.11 7.42 -19.85
N GLY A 125 10.44 8.20 -18.80
CA GLY A 125 11.81 8.31 -18.27
C GLY A 125 12.39 7.01 -17.71
N ILE A 126 11.57 5.99 -17.37
CA ILE A 126 12.08 4.70 -16.91
C ILE A 126 12.54 3.79 -18.06
N LEU A 127 12.04 3.99 -19.28
CA LEU A 127 12.29 3.09 -20.41
C LEU A 127 13.77 2.99 -20.78
N PRO A 128 14.57 4.08 -20.84
CA PRO A 128 15.99 3.99 -21.10
C PRO A 128 16.77 3.26 -20.00
N VAL A 129 16.28 3.30 -18.74
CA VAL A 129 16.90 2.62 -17.61
C VAL A 129 16.59 1.14 -17.60
N ALA A 130 15.37 0.78 -17.98
CA ALA A 130 14.93 -0.62 -18.06
C ALA A 130 15.53 -1.36 -19.26
N GLU A 131 15.88 -0.63 -20.34
CA GLU A 131 16.52 -1.13 -21.56
C GLU A 131 15.72 -2.18 -22.36
N ASN A 132 15.04 -3.12 -21.70
CA ASN A 132 14.36 -4.23 -22.37
C ASN A 132 13.07 -4.68 -21.65
N GLU A 133 12.30 -5.54 -22.32
CA GLU A 133 11.02 -6.05 -21.81
C GLU A 133 11.19 -6.88 -20.52
N THR A 134 12.29 -7.59 -20.34
CA THR A 134 12.55 -8.38 -19.13
C THR A 134 12.71 -7.46 -17.90
N ALA A 135 13.45 -6.38 -18.02
CA ALA A 135 13.57 -5.39 -16.93
C ALA A 135 12.24 -4.71 -16.63
N ILE A 136 11.44 -4.39 -17.65
CA ILE A 136 10.07 -3.89 -17.47
C ILE A 136 9.22 -4.91 -16.71
N ALA A 137 9.34 -6.20 -17.01
CA ALA A 137 8.60 -7.24 -16.29
C ALA A 137 9.01 -7.34 -14.82
N VAL A 138 10.30 -7.22 -14.50
CA VAL A 138 10.80 -7.21 -13.12
C VAL A 138 10.24 -6.01 -12.36
N ILE A 139 10.32 -4.81 -12.93
CA ILE A 139 9.77 -3.59 -12.32
C ILE A 139 8.24 -3.74 -12.12
N MET A 140 7.53 -4.19 -13.16
CA MET A 140 6.09 -4.41 -13.10
C MET A 140 5.71 -5.42 -12.02
N GLY A 141 6.45 -6.54 -11.94
CA GLY A 141 6.24 -7.57 -10.92
C GLY A 141 6.42 -7.02 -9.50
N HIS A 142 7.44 -6.19 -9.28
CA HIS A 142 7.69 -5.51 -8.01
C HIS A 142 6.53 -4.57 -7.63
N GLU A 143 6.09 -3.70 -8.55
CA GLU A 143 4.99 -2.76 -8.30
C GLU A 143 3.66 -3.48 -8.05
N VAL A 144 3.37 -4.51 -8.84
CA VAL A 144 2.18 -5.35 -8.66
C VAL A 144 2.23 -6.09 -7.32
N ALA A 145 3.40 -6.56 -6.89
CA ALA A 145 3.60 -7.20 -5.59
C ALA A 145 3.22 -6.27 -4.42
N HIS A 146 3.56 -4.98 -4.49
CA HIS A 146 3.12 -4.00 -3.50
C HIS A 146 1.59 -3.92 -3.39
N ALA A 147 0.88 -3.91 -4.52
CA ALA A 147 -0.57 -3.87 -4.55
C ALA A 147 -1.20 -5.17 -4.01
N LEU A 148 -0.68 -6.33 -4.42
CA LEU A 148 -1.17 -7.66 -4.02
C LEU A 148 -0.92 -7.96 -2.54
N ALA A 149 0.22 -7.53 -1.99
CA ALA A 149 0.57 -7.65 -0.58
C ALA A 149 -0.12 -6.59 0.30
N ASN A 150 -0.90 -5.68 -0.29
CA ASN A 150 -1.58 -4.57 0.38
C ASN A 150 -0.64 -3.63 1.15
N HIS A 151 0.59 -3.40 0.66
CA HIS A 151 1.58 -2.55 1.32
C HIS A 151 1.09 -1.10 1.48
N GLY A 152 0.36 -0.57 0.49
CA GLY A 152 -0.29 0.75 0.57
C GLY A 152 -1.28 0.84 1.74
N GLN A 153 -2.18 -0.15 1.88
CA GLN A 153 -3.13 -0.24 2.98
C GLN A 153 -2.44 -0.32 4.34
N GLN A 154 -1.37 -1.09 4.44
CA GLN A 154 -0.58 -1.24 5.66
C GLN A 154 0.11 0.08 6.04
N ARG A 155 0.73 0.79 5.07
CA ARG A 155 1.34 2.11 5.30
C ARG A 155 0.32 3.15 5.77
N MET A 156 -0.86 3.18 5.14
CA MET A 156 -1.95 4.08 5.56
C MET A 156 -2.42 3.77 6.99
N SER A 157 -2.59 2.50 7.31
CA SER A 157 -2.99 2.05 8.66
C SER A 157 -1.94 2.43 9.71
N ALA A 158 -0.67 2.23 9.43
CA ALA A 158 0.43 2.62 10.32
C ALA A 158 0.48 4.16 10.52
N SER A 159 0.27 4.92 9.47
CA SER A 159 0.20 6.39 9.54
C SER A 159 -0.98 6.88 10.40
N ILE A 160 -2.15 6.24 10.28
CA ILE A 160 -3.30 6.55 11.13
C ILE A 160 -2.98 6.29 12.61
N LEU A 161 -2.34 5.16 12.93
CA LEU A 161 -1.93 4.86 14.31
C LEU A 161 -0.89 5.86 14.83
N GLN A 162 0.08 6.23 13.99
CA GLN A 162 1.08 7.23 14.37
C GLN A 162 0.43 8.58 14.68
N GLN A 163 -0.52 9.02 13.85
CA GLN A 163 -1.26 10.26 14.08
C GLN A 163 -2.13 10.19 15.35
N ALA A 164 -2.84 9.08 15.56
CA ALA A 164 -3.64 8.87 16.76
C ALA A 164 -2.77 8.88 18.03
N GLY A 165 -1.57 8.29 17.97
CA GLY A 165 -0.60 8.35 19.06
C GLY A 165 -0.12 9.76 19.36
N ALA A 166 0.16 10.57 18.34
CA ALA A 166 0.52 11.98 18.50
C ALA A 166 -0.61 12.80 19.15
N VAL A 167 -1.86 12.58 18.71
CA VAL A 167 -3.02 13.23 19.33
C VAL A 167 -3.16 12.80 20.79
N GLY A 168 -3.02 11.49 21.10
CA GLY A 168 -3.08 10.98 22.46
C GLY A 168 -2.00 11.58 23.35
N LEU A 169 -0.77 11.72 22.87
CA LEU A 169 0.33 12.37 23.56
C LEU A 169 0.01 13.84 23.88
N ASN A 170 -0.49 14.58 22.90
CA ASN A 170 -0.88 15.99 23.08
C ASN A 170 -2.00 16.15 24.12
N VAL A 171 -3.01 15.27 24.09
CA VAL A 171 -4.09 15.31 25.10
C VAL A 171 -3.59 14.96 26.50
N ALA A 172 -2.67 13.97 26.60
CA ALA A 172 -2.16 13.52 27.89
C ALA A 172 -1.21 14.53 28.55
N LEU A 173 -0.46 15.30 27.74
CA LEU A 173 0.59 16.22 28.18
C LEU A 173 0.30 17.67 27.81
N GLN A 174 -0.97 18.04 27.63
CA GLN A 174 -1.36 19.35 27.15
C GLN A 174 -0.87 20.52 28.02
N ASP A 175 -0.68 20.27 29.33
CA ASP A 175 -0.24 21.27 30.30
C ASP A 175 1.27 21.15 30.65
N ASP A 176 2.00 20.26 29.95
CA ASP A 176 3.43 20.08 30.18
C ASP A 176 4.26 21.04 29.33
N GLU A 177 5.17 21.78 29.97
CA GLU A 177 6.03 22.77 29.30
C GLU A 177 6.97 22.13 28.24
N ASN A 178 7.26 20.83 28.34
CA ASN A 178 8.11 20.09 27.42
C ASN A 178 7.34 19.36 26.30
N ILE A 179 6.06 19.63 26.11
CA ILE A 179 5.21 18.92 25.12
C ILE A 179 5.81 18.95 23.71
N ALA A 180 6.45 20.07 23.33
CA ALA A 180 7.11 20.19 22.03
C ALA A 180 8.27 19.20 21.87
N LEU A 181 9.06 19.01 22.91
CA LEU A 181 10.17 18.05 22.95
C LEU A 181 9.66 16.61 22.87
N TYR A 182 8.59 16.28 23.60
CA TYR A 182 7.98 14.95 23.55
C TYR A 182 7.39 14.65 22.17
N ASN A 183 6.73 15.61 21.54
CA ASN A 183 6.22 15.45 20.17
C ASN A 183 7.34 15.25 19.16
N GLN A 184 8.44 15.99 19.27
CA GLN A 184 9.61 15.79 18.44
C GLN A 184 10.24 14.40 18.64
N ALA A 185 10.44 13.99 19.88
CA ALA A 185 10.98 12.68 20.22
C ALA A 185 10.06 11.54 19.71
N TYR A 186 8.74 11.69 19.85
CA TYR A 186 7.75 10.75 19.33
C TYR A 186 7.82 10.64 17.81
N GLY A 187 7.86 11.77 17.09
CA GLY A 187 7.97 11.79 15.64
C GLY A 187 9.26 11.12 15.13
N ILE A 188 10.40 11.43 15.74
CA ILE A 188 11.69 10.82 15.41
C ILE A 188 11.67 9.31 15.73
N GLY A 189 11.22 8.94 16.93
CA GLY A 189 11.20 7.56 17.40
C GLY A 189 10.29 6.67 16.54
N THR A 190 9.09 7.14 16.21
CA THR A 190 8.16 6.38 15.37
C THR A 190 8.66 6.25 13.93
N ASN A 191 9.33 7.25 13.38
CA ASN A 191 9.91 7.17 12.04
C ASN A 191 11.12 6.21 12.00
N ILE A 192 12.10 6.40 12.87
CA ILE A 192 13.34 5.59 12.86
C ILE A 192 13.09 4.16 13.33
N GLY A 193 12.34 3.99 14.42
CA GLY A 193 12.10 2.68 15.05
C GLY A 193 10.94 1.90 14.46
N GLY A 194 10.02 2.56 13.74
CA GLY A 194 8.81 1.95 13.20
C GLY A 194 8.71 2.04 11.68
N MET A 195 8.51 3.22 11.13
CA MET A 195 8.16 3.39 9.72
C MET A 195 9.28 2.96 8.75
N LEU A 196 10.54 3.25 9.04
CA LEU A 196 11.66 2.88 8.17
C LEU A 196 11.91 1.37 8.11
N PRO A 197 12.00 0.62 9.23
CA PRO A 197 12.11 -0.84 9.19
C PRO A 197 10.90 -1.49 8.52
N PHE A 198 9.69 -0.98 8.75
CA PHE A 198 8.46 -1.44 8.14
C PHE A 198 8.49 -1.25 6.62
N SER A 199 8.93 -0.10 6.12
CA SER A 199 9.10 0.15 4.69
C SER A 199 10.12 -0.81 4.06
N ARG A 200 11.29 -1.01 4.67
CA ARG A 200 12.30 -1.97 4.17
C ARG A 200 11.78 -3.40 4.10
N SER A 201 10.96 -3.81 5.05
CA SER A 201 10.34 -5.15 5.02
C SER A 201 9.37 -5.31 3.85
N HIS A 202 8.65 -4.25 3.48
CA HIS A 202 7.76 -4.24 2.32
C HIS A 202 8.52 -4.32 1.00
N GLU A 203 9.65 -3.61 0.87
CA GLU A 203 10.51 -3.70 -0.32
C GLU A 203 11.03 -5.14 -0.51
N THR A 204 11.60 -5.75 0.55
CA THR A 204 12.07 -7.14 0.50
C THR A 204 10.96 -8.13 0.15
N GLU A 205 9.74 -7.90 0.66
CA GLU A 205 8.58 -8.74 0.35
C GLU A 205 8.13 -8.54 -1.10
N ALA A 206 8.11 -7.29 -1.59
CA ALA A 206 7.77 -6.96 -2.97
C ALA A 206 8.76 -7.55 -3.97
N ASP A 207 10.07 -7.46 -3.70
CA ASP A 207 11.11 -8.10 -4.51
C ASP A 207 10.87 -9.60 -4.63
N ARG A 208 10.62 -10.27 -3.51
CA ARG A 208 10.40 -11.72 -3.47
C ARG A 208 9.15 -12.13 -4.22
N ILE A 209 8.03 -11.46 -4.01
CA ILE A 209 6.77 -11.75 -4.70
C ILE A 209 6.91 -11.42 -6.18
N GLY A 210 7.50 -10.27 -6.52
CA GLY A 210 7.75 -9.85 -7.89
C GLY A 210 8.54 -10.87 -8.70
N LEU A 211 9.59 -11.46 -8.11
CA LEU A 211 10.35 -12.55 -8.73
C LEU A 211 9.49 -13.79 -9.01
N TYR A 212 8.60 -14.17 -8.10
CA TYR A 212 7.67 -15.27 -8.36
C TYR A 212 6.74 -14.98 -9.53
N LEU A 213 6.20 -13.74 -9.61
CA LEU A 213 5.28 -13.35 -10.68
C LEU A 213 5.96 -13.30 -12.06
N THR A 214 7.25 -12.98 -12.10
CA THR A 214 8.01 -12.92 -13.36
C THR A 214 8.53 -14.29 -13.82
N ALA A 215 8.59 -15.29 -12.91
CA ALA A 215 9.07 -16.65 -13.22
C ALA A 215 7.96 -17.60 -13.72
N ILE A 216 6.68 -17.24 -13.60
CA ILE A 216 5.51 -18.01 -14.04
C ILE A 216 5.13 -17.67 -15.48
#